data_3c17b6b044d9991f0fc3b7bd894cfc5c
#
_entry.id   3c17b6b044d9991f0fc3b7bd894cfc5c
#
_cell.length_a   1.000
_cell.length_b   1.000
_cell.length_c   1.000
_cell.angle_alpha   90.00
_cell.angle_beta   90.00
_cell.angle_gamma   90.00
#
_symmetry.space_group_name_H-M   'P 1'
#
loop_
_entity.id
_entity.type
_entity.pdbx_description
1 polymer ?
#
loop_
_entity_poly.entity_id
_entity_poly.type
_entity_poly.pdbx_seq_one_letter_code
_entity_poly.pdbx_strand_id
1 'polypeptide(L)'
;MKKVISLVFLTLFFLALPVWLGIVLMPKKSGLNFQITTYSALDGWQSDDQSAALKAFLKSCELILKRQASKPMPQAFIAGTNGDWHPACQAASELKADGKSAARNYFEQYFTPLEVYYNGHSEGTFTGYHEPLLKGSLTKTERYTVPLFKKPANMIKVDLGDFNQKYKGISLRGTLSGDHLVPYANRANIVDGALNEQNLELLWVDSEVDAFFVQVQGSGRVQLDDGSIIGVGYAEKNGRPYRSLGRILIDAGELTLEGT
;
A
#
# COMPACT_ATOMS: atom_id res chain seq x y z
N MET A 1 -32.90 -54.78 32.64
CA MET A 1 -32.93 -53.87 31.45
C MET A 1 -32.59 -52.40 31.77
N LYS A 2 -33.12 -51.77 32.85
CA LYS A 2 -32.82 -50.35 33.16
C LYS A 2 -31.34 -50.03 33.45
N LYS A 3 -30.55 -50.92 34.05
CA LYS A 3 -29.10 -50.68 34.33
C LYS A 3 -28.22 -50.72 33.07
N VAL A 4 -28.55 -51.52 32.06
CA VAL A 4 -27.76 -51.61 30.83
C VAL A 4 -27.97 -50.35 29.94
N ILE A 5 -29.18 -49.84 29.89
CA ILE A 5 -29.50 -48.62 29.13
C ILE A 5 -28.77 -47.41 29.75
N SER A 6 -28.70 -47.32 31.09
CA SER A 6 -27.96 -46.21 31.76
C SER A 6 -26.45 -46.24 31.45
N LEU A 7 -25.84 -47.45 31.34
CA LEU A 7 -24.40 -47.57 31.05
C LEU A 7 -24.08 -47.17 29.59
N VAL A 8 -24.97 -47.52 28.63
CA VAL A 8 -24.78 -47.17 27.22
C VAL A 8 -24.91 -45.67 27.00
N PHE A 9 -25.85 -45.00 27.67
CA PHE A 9 -25.95 -43.55 27.63
C PHE A 9 -24.75 -42.81 28.23
N LEU A 10 -24.19 -43.35 29.33
CA LEU A 10 -22.99 -42.77 29.98
C LEU A 10 -21.75 -42.92 29.08
N THR A 11 -21.57 -44.08 28.43
CA THR A 11 -20.41 -44.28 27.51
C THR A 11 -20.50 -43.45 26.25
N LEU A 12 -21.70 -43.27 25.66
CA LEU A 12 -21.89 -42.38 24.51
C LEU A 12 -21.65 -40.90 24.87
N PHE A 13 -22.02 -40.48 26.08
CA PHE A 13 -21.75 -39.11 26.55
C PHE A 13 -20.26 -38.86 26.72
N PHE A 14 -19.49 -39.81 27.28
CA PHE A 14 -18.03 -39.66 27.44
C PHE A 14 -17.26 -39.77 26.11
N LEU A 15 -17.79 -40.47 25.10
CA LEU A 15 -17.19 -40.52 23.77
C LEU A 15 -17.50 -39.24 22.93
N ALA A 16 -18.67 -38.62 23.15
CA ALA A 16 -19.04 -37.41 22.46
C ALA A 16 -18.33 -36.15 23.01
N LEU A 17 -18.03 -36.12 24.31
CA LEU A 17 -17.36 -35.00 24.96
C LEU A 17 -15.97 -34.67 24.38
N PRO A 18 -15.05 -35.62 24.15
CA PRO A 18 -13.73 -35.32 23.58
C PRO A 18 -13.81 -34.94 22.11
N VAL A 19 -14.81 -35.41 21.33
CA VAL A 19 -15.03 -34.99 19.95
C VAL A 19 -15.54 -33.56 19.94
N TRP A 20 -16.45 -33.19 20.82
CA TRP A 20 -16.97 -31.83 20.92
C TRP A 20 -15.90 -30.85 21.45
N LEU A 21 -15.13 -31.26 22.44
CA LEU A 21 -13.99 -30.49 22.97
C LEU A 21 -12.87 -30.34 21.93
N GLY A 22 -12.61 -31.37 21.10
CA GLY A 22 -11.65 -31.29 19.98
C GLY A 22 -12.06 -30.32 18.89
N ILE A 23 -13.36 -30.21 18.59
CA ILE A 23 -13.89 -29.25 17.63
C ILE A 23 -13.79 -27.81 18.18
N VAL A 24 -14.04 -27.61 19.47
CA VAL A 24 -13.97 -26.28 20.13
C VAL A 24 -12.52 -25.82 20.34
N LEU A 25 -11.57 -26.77 20.47
CA LEU A 25 -10.15 -26.47 20.69
C LEU A 25 -9.31 -26.52 19.40
N MET A 26 -9.91 -26.66 18.22
CA MET A 26 -9.15 -26.52 16.98
C MET A 26 -8.53 -25.12 16.95
N PRO A 27 -7.19 -25.00 16.88
CA PRO A 27 -6.56 -23.69 16.83
C PRO A 27 -7.08 -22.94 15.63
N LYS A 28 -7.68 -21.76 15.88
CA LYS A 28 -8.08 -20.84 14.82
C LYS A 28 -6.85 -20.61 13.94
N LYS A 29 -6.93 -20.93 12.64
CA LYS A 29 -5.80 -20.70 11.73
C LYS A 29 -5.37 -19.24 11.87
N SER A 30 -4.19 -19.01 12.43
CA SER A 30 -3.61 -17.68 12.55
C SER A 30 -2.98 -17.28 11.21
N GLY A 31 -3.04 -15.99 10.90
CA GLY A 31 -2.46 -15.43 9.68
C GLY A 31 -3.44 -15.35 8.51
N LEU A 32 -2.87 -15.12 7.34
CA LEU A 32 -3.60 -14.91 6.10
C LEU A 32 -4.01 -16.27 5.49
N ASN A 33 -5.29 -16.42 5.17
CA ASN A 33 -5.86 -17.62 4.55
C ASN A 33 -6.75 -17.22 3.37
N PHE A 34 -6.89 -18.13 2.40
CA PHE A 34 -7.67 -17.92 1.19
C PHE A 34 -8.62 -19.10 0.99
N GLN A 35 -9.86 -18.81 0.60
CA GLN A 35 -10.87 -19.82 0.26
C GLN A 35 -11.41 -19.51 -1.14
N ILE A 36 -11.47 -20.54 -2.00
CA ILE A 36 -12.07 -20.39 -3.32
C ILE A 36 -13.57 -20.14 -3.13
N THR A 37 -14.09 -19.15 -3.83
CA THR A 37 -15.50 -18.83 -3.87
C THR A 37 -16.00 -18.77 -5.32
N THR A 38 -17.22 -18.30 -5.54
CA THR A 38 -17.81 -18.13 -6.87
C THR A 38 -18.15 -16.67 -7.13
N TYR A 39 -18.18 -16.26 -8.38
CA TYR A 39 -18.61 -14.90 -8.74
C TYR A 39 -20.05 -14.60 -8.34
N SER A 40 -20.92 -15.61 -8.26
CA SER A 40 -22.30 -15.46 -7.79
C SER A 40 -22.41 -15.20 -6.29
N ALA A 41 -21.39 -15.51 -5.51
CA ALA A 41 -21.31 -15.21 -4.09
C ALA A 41 -20.74 -13.81 -3.79
N LEU A 42 -20.25 -13.09 -4.80
CA LEU A 42 -19.75 -11.74 -4.65
C LEU A 42 -20.90 -10.73 -4.76
N ASP A 43 -21.23 -10.10 -3.65
CA ASP A 43 -22.26 -9.07 -3.60
C ASP A 43 -21.97 -7.94 -4.60
N GLY A 44 -22.95 -7.60 -5.40
CA GLY A 44 -22.85 -6.52 -6.39
C GLY A 44 -22.10 -6.89 -7.68
N TRP A 45 -21.42 -8.04 -7.80
CA TRP A 45 -20.64 -8.41 -8.99
C TRP A 45 -21.42 -8.29 -10.30
N GLN A 46 -22.65 -8.78 -10.33
CA GLN A 46 -23.52 -8.75 -11.52
C GLN A 46 -24.00 -7.34 -11.89
N SER A 47 -24.08 -6.42 -10.93
CA SER A 47 -24.54 -5.05 -11.14
C SER A 47 -23.41 -4.06 -11.39
N ASP A 48 -22.18 -4.36 -10.96
CA ASP A 48 -21.02 -3.51 -11.10
C ASP A 48 -20.49 -3.41 -12.53
N ASP A 49 -19.65 -2.41 -12.81
CA ASP A 49 -18.98 -2.19 -14.08
C ASP A 49 -17.46 -2.44 -13.95
N GLN A 50 -17.03 -3.60 -14.41
CA GLN A 50 -15.63 -4.03 -14.36
C GLN A 50 -14.75 -3.40 -15.47
N SER A 51 -15.29 -2.53 -16.33
CA SER A 51 -14.54 -1.93 -17.44
C SER A 51 -13.35 -1.09 -16.96
N ALA A 52 -13.52 -0.33 -15.86
CA ALA A 52 -12.43 0.45 -15.28
C ALA A 52 -11.33 -0.45 -14.69
N ALA A 53 -11.71 -1.56 -14.06
CA ALA A 53 -10.77 -2.55 -13.54
C ALA A 53 -9.98 -3.23 -14.67
N LEU A 54 -10.63 -3.56 -15.78
CA LEU A 54 -9.95 -4.12 -16.95
C LEU A 54 -8.93 -3.14 -17.56
N LYS A 55 -9.27 -1.85 -17.65
CA LYS A 55 -8.34 -0.81 -18.12
C LYS A 55 -7.13 -0.67 -17.18
N ALA A 56 -7.33 -0.75 -15.87
CA ALA A 56 -6.23 -0.71 -14.90
C ALA A 56 -5.36 -1.98 -14.98
N PHE A 57 -5.99 -3.15 -15.17
CA PHE A 57 -5.28 -4.41 -15.37
C PHE A 57 -4.40 -4.39 -16.63
N LEU A 58 -4.90 -3.87 -17.76
CA LEU A 58 -4.13 -3.72 -19.00
C LEU A 58 -2.85 -2.89 -18.78
N LYS A 59 -2.92 -1.79 -18.04
CA LYS A 59 -1.71 -1.00 -17.68
C LYS A 59 -0.72 -1.82 -16.84
N SER A 60 -1.20 -2.67 -15.95
CA SER A 60 -0.35 -3.58 -15.19
C SER A 60 0.30 -4.64 -16.08
N CYS A 61 -0.44 -5.14 -17.06
CA CYS A 61 0.05 -6.11 -18.06
C CYS A 61 1.22 -5.58 -18.88
N GLU A 62 1.25 -4.29 -19.23
CA GLU A 62 2.38 -3.67 -19.94
C GLU A 62 3.70 -3.84 -19.19
N LEU A 63 3.67 -3.85 -17.87
CA LEU A 63 4.83 -4.07 -17.02
C LEU A 63 5.11 -5.56 -16.78
N ILE A 64 4.06 -6.36 -16.56
CA ILE A 64 4.18 -7.81 -16.32
C ILE A 64 4.82 -8.51 -17.53
N LEU A 65 4.35 -8.21 -18.74
CA LEU A 65 4.85 -8.80 -19.98
C LEU A 65 6.31 -8.43 -20.30
N LYS A 66 6.80 -7.29 -19.79
CA LYS A 66 8.20 -6.86 -19.95
C LYS A 66 9.16 -7.51 -18.97
N ARG A 67 8.65 -8.09 -17.88
CA ARG A 67 9.47 -8.69 -16.83
C ARG A 67 9.81 -10.14 -17.18
N GLN A 68 10.92 -10.62 -16.63
CA GLN A 68 11.32 -12.03 -16.77
C GLN A 68 10.20 -12.94 -16.24
N ALA A 69 9.75 -13.90 -17.05
CA ALA A 69 8.62 -14.78 -16.73
C ALA A 69 8.82 -15.57 -15.44
N SER A 70 10.01 -16.06 -15.17
CA SER A 70 10.34 -16.85 -13.97
C SER A 70 10.48 -16.02 -12.69
N LYS A 71 10.46 -14.68 -12.78
CA LYS A 71 10.58 -13.81 -11.59
C LYS A 71 9.32 -13.88 -10.73
N PRO A 72 9.44 -14.17 -9.43
CA PRO A 72 8.29 -14.19 -8.53
C PRO A 72 7.56 -12.84 -8.47
N MET A 73 6.24 -12.91 -8.43
CA MET A 73 5.38 -11.78 -8.10
C MET A 73 5.46 -11.45 -6.61
N PRO A 74 5.14 -10.21 -6.17
CA PRO A 74 4.89 -9.96 -4.75
C PRO A 74 3.86 -10.97 -4.21
N GLN A 75 4.11 -11.51 -3.02
CA GLN A 75 3.31 -12.61 -2.44
C GLN A 75 3.19 -13.84 -3.36
N ALA A 76 4.33 -14.30 -3.87
CA ALA A 76 4.43 -15.41 -4.82
C ALA A 76 3.70 -16.70 -4.40
N PHE A 77 3.44 -16.89 -3.11
CA PHE A 77 2.68 -18.04 -2.58
C PHE A 77 1.23 -18.11 -3.10
N ILE A 78 0.68 -16.99 -3.59
CA ILE A 78 -0.64 -16.93 -4.23
C ILE A 78 -0.59 -16.35 -5.63
N ALA A 79 0.30 -15.39 -5.88
CA ALA A 79 0.42 -14.67 -7.15
C ALA A 79 1.36 -15.36 -8.15
N GLY A 80 2.12 -16.37 -7.74
CA GLY A 80 3.04 -17.11 -8.61
C GLY A 80 4.17 -16.26 -9.16
N THR A 81 4.47 -16.43 -10.43
CA THR A 81 5.50 -15.73 -11.19
C THR A 81 4.88 -14.77 -12.22
N ASN A 82 5.69 -13.89 -12.82
CA ASN A 82 5.18 -13.03 -13.91
C ASN A 82 4.63 -13.88 -15.08
N GLY A 83 5.24 -15.03 -15.38
CA GLY A 83 4.82 -15.91 -16.47
C GLY A 83 3.42 -16.49 -16.29
N ASP A 84 3.00 -16.73 -15.06
CA ASP A 84 1.65 -17.23 -14.77
C ASP A 84 0.54 -16.23 -15.14
N TRP A 85 0.88 -14.93 -15.25
CA TRP A 85 -0.02 -13.87 -15.66
C TRP A 85 -0.03 -13.59 -17.15
N HIS A 86 0.97 -14.10 -17.92
CA HIS A 86 1.09 -13.83 -19.36
C HIS A 86 -0.16 -14.23 -20.15
N PRO A 87 -0.78 -15.43 -19.97
CA PRO A 87 -1.98 -15.78 -20.72
C PRO A 87 -3.15 -14.81 -20.48
N ALA A 88 -3.39 -14.42 -19.24
CA ALA A 88 -4.45 -13.45 -18.90
C ALA A 88 -4.13 -12.07 -19.51
N CYS A 89 -2.87 -11.62 -19.43
CA CYS A 89 -2.46 -10.34 -20.00
C CYS A 89 -2.57 -10.30 -21.53
N GLN A 90 -2.21 -11.38 -22.22
CA GLN A 90 -2.34 -11.49 -23.67
C GLN A 90 -3.81 -11.46 -24.09
N ALA A 91 -4.65 -12.27 -23.44
CA ALA A 91 -6.08 -12.28 -23.71
C ALA A 91 -6.77 -10.93 -23.44
N ALA A 92 -6.35 -10.19 -22.39
CA ALA A 92 -6.85 -8.84 -22.14
C ALA A 92 -6.51 -7.88 -23.28
N SER A 93 -5.27 -7.94 -23.81
CA SER A 93 -4.81 -7.05 -24.89
C SER A 93 -5.49 -7.36 -26.24
N GLU A 94 -5.94 -8.58 -26.43
CA GLU A 94 -6.62 -9.04 -27.64
C GLU A 94 -8.14 -8.87 -27.59
N LEU A 95 -8.69 -8.45 -26.44
CA LEU A 95 -10.12 -8.32 -26.26
C LEU A 95 -10.69 -7.25 -27.20
N LYS A 96 -11.46 -7.69 -28.18
CA LYS A 96 -12.05 -6.81 -29.22
C LYS A 96 -13.37 -6.17 -28.79
N ALA A 97 -13.98 -6.69 -27.73
CA ALA A 97 -15.26 -6.20 -27.22
C ALA A 97 -15.04 -5.20 -26.09
N ASP A 98 -15.73 -4.07 -26.17
CA ASP A 98 -15.75 -3.02 -25.16
C ASP A 98 -16.98 -3.13 -24.27
N GLY A 99 -16.87 -2.61 -23.06
CA GLY A 99 -18.00 -2.43 -22.15
C GLY A 99 -18.08 -3.46 -21.03
N LYS A 100 -19.09 -3.24 -20.21
CA LYS A 100 -19.34 -3.92 -18.94
C LYS A 100 -19.38 -5.45 -19.06
N SER A 101 -20.13 -5.98 -20.01
CA SER A 101 -20.28 -7.43 -20.19
C SER A 101 -18.98 -8.10 -20.64
N ALA A 102 -18.21 -7.45 -21.52
CA ALA A 102 -16.95 -7.97 -22.00
C ALA A 102 -15.91 -8.03 -20.87
N ALA A 103 -15.81 -6.99 -20.08
CA ALA A 103 -14.92 -6.93 -18.93
C ALA A 103 -15.27 -7.99 -17.88
N ARG A 104 -16.55 -8.16 -17.56
CA ARG A 104 -17.01 -9.20 -16.63
C ARG A 104 -16.66 -10.58 -17.12
N ASN A 105 -17.04 -10.94 -18.35
CA ASN A 105 -16.78 -12.25 -18.96
C ASN A 105 -15.28 -12.55 -18.97
N TYR A 106 -14.44 -11.52 -19.23
CA TYR A 106 -13.00 -11.66 -19.19
C TYR A 106 -12.52 -12.07 -17.79
N PHE A 107 -12.95 -11.36 -16.73
CA PHE A 107 -12.55 -11.73 -15.37
C PHE A 107 -13.07 -13.10 -14.95
N GLU A 108 -14.32 -13.43 -15.27
CA GLU A 108 -14.92 -14.73 -14.96
C GLU A 108 -14.23 -15.90 -15.68
N GLN A 109 -13.64 -15.65 -16.86
CA GLN A 109 -12.91 -16.66 -17.63
C GLN A 109 -11.49 -16.87 -17.14
N TYR A 110 -10.77 -15.81 -16.77
CA TYR A 110 -9.34 -15.86 -16.52
C TYR A 110 -8.95 -15.83 -15.04
N PHE A 111 -9.88 -15.56 -14.14
CA PHE A 111 -9.63 -15.48 -12.71
C PHE A 111 -10.57 -16.32 -11.89
N THR A 112 -10.09 -16.75 -10.73
CA THR A 112 -10.89 -17.44 -9.73
C THR A 112 -11.01 -16.53 -8.51
N PRO A 113 -12.21 -16.19 -8.04
CA PRO A 113 -12.37 -15.33 -6.87
C PRO A 113 -11.98 -16.09 -5.60
N LEU A 114 -11.27 -15.37 -4.72
CA LEU A 114 -10.84 -15.89 -3.43
C LEU A 114 -11.40 -15.01 -2.32
N GLU A 115 -12.02 -15.62 -1.34
CA GLU A 115 -12.34 -14.95 -0.08
C GLU A 115 -11.11 -14.96 0.81
N VAL A 116 -10.77 -13.80 1.36
CA VAL A 116 -9.55 -13.57 2.14
C VAL A 116 -9.90 -13.51 3.62
N TYR A 117 -9.19 -14.28 4.43
CA TYR A 117 -9.34 -14.27 5.88
C TYR A 117 -8.04 -13.90 6.55
N TYR A 118 -8.10 -13.03 7.54
CA TYR A 118 -6.99 -12.75 8.44
C TYR A 118 -7.38 -13.09 9.87
N ASN A 119 -6.65 -14.04 10.48
CA ASN A 119 -6.99 -14.58 11.81
C ASN A 119 -8.44 -15.07 11.93
N GLY A 120 -9.01 -15.58 10.84
CA GLY A 120 -10.38 -16.13 10.78
C GLY A 120 -11.47 -15.05 10.60
N HIS A 121 -11.12 -13.81 10.30
CA HIS A 121 -12.04 -12.71 9.96
C HIS A 121 -11.91 -12.37 8.47
N SER A 122 -13.04 -12.24 7.78
CA SER A 122 -13.10 -11.82 6.36
C SER A 122 -13.28 -10.31 6.18
N GLU A 123 -13.51 -9.59 7.27
CA GLU A 123 -13.64 -8.14 7.25
C GLU A 123 -12.28 -7.47 7.12
N GLY A 124 -12.16 -6.48 6.25
CA GLY A 124 -10.96 -5.70 6.02
C GLY A 124 -11.27 -4.21 5.81
N THR A 125 -10.28 -3.39 6.06
CA THR A 125 -10.37 -1.94 5.79
C THR A 125 -9.91 -1.67 4.37
N PHE A 126 -10.78 -1.06 3.55
CA PHE A 126 -10.43 -0.54 2.24
C PHE A 126 -10.07 0.94 2.36
N THR A 127 -8.94 1.32 1.79
CA THR A 127 -8.51 2.72 1.73
C THR A 127 -8.30 3.13 0.29
N GLY A 128 -8.65 4.39 -0.03
CA GLY A 128 -8.36 4.97 -1.33
C GLY A 128 -6.96 5.58 -1.35
N TYR A 129 -6.27 5.46 -2.47
CA TYR A 129 -5.05 6.22 -2.72
C TYR A 129 -5.42 7.60 -3.26
N HIS A 130 -5.00 8.65 -2.56
CA HIS A 130 -5.15 10.02 -3.02
C HIS A 130 -3.82 10.53 -3.58
N GLU A 131 -3.84 10.96 -4.84
CA GLU A 131 -2.71 11.62 -5.48
C GLU A 131 -3.01 13.12 -5.57
N PRO A 132 -2.40 13.98 -4.72
CA PRO A 132 -2.68 15.40 -4.73
C PRO A 132 -2.24 16.04 -6.04
N LEU A 133 -3.07 16.99 -6.53
CA LEU A 133 -2.77 17.83 -7.68
C LEU A 133 -2.51 19.25 -7.17
N LEU A 134 -1.28 19.71 -7.30
CA LEU A 134 -0.83 21.04 -6.91
C LEU A 134 -0.73 21.93 -8.14
N LYS A 135 -0.74 23.24 -7.94
CA LYS A 135 -0.33 24.23 -8.95
C LYS A 135 1.12 24.64 -8.71
N GLY A 136 1.90 24.82 -9.78
CA GLY A 136 3.31 25.14 -9.60
C GLY A 136 4.02 25.63 -10.85
N SER A 137 5.31 25.88 -10.69
CA SER A 137 6.22 26.36 -11.73
C SER A 137 7.59 25.68 -11.61
N LEU A 138 8.31 25.62 -12.72
CA LEU A 138 9.72 25.17 -12.74
C LEU A 138 10.67 26.20 -12.12
N THR A 139 10.25 27.47 -12.04
CA THR A 139 11.03 28.56 -11.47
C THR A 139 10.25 29.24 -10.36
N LYS A 140 10.95 29.86 -9.41
CA LYS A 140 10.33 30.67 -8.36
C LYS A 140 9.68 31.91 -8.98
N THR A 141 8.45 32.20 -8.56
CA THR A 141 7.70 33.41 -8.97
C THR A 141 7.11 34.07 -7.73
N GLU A 142 6.40 35.17 -7.90
CA GLU A 142 5.66 35.84 -6.81
C GLU A 142 4.55 34.92 -6.23
N ARG A 143 3.96 34.08 -7.08
CA ARG A 143 2.90 33.13 -6.71
C ARG A 143 3.46 31.82 -6.17
N TYR A 144 4.42 31.24 -6.87
CA TYR A 144 4.98 29.94 -6.57
C TYR A 144 6.26 30.10 -5.76
N THR A 145 6.15 30.08 -4.44
CA THR A 145 7.23 30.42 -3.51
C THR A 145 7.74 29.25 -2.69
N VAL A 146 6.96 28.16 -2.63
CA VAL A 146 7.25 26.98 -1.79
C VAL A 146 7.97 25.90 -2.60
N PRO A 147 9.23 25.56 -2.28
CA PRO A 147 10.00 24.59 -3.06
C PRO A 147 9.64 23.14 -2.71
N LEU A 148 9.60 22.30 -3.75
CA LEU A 148 9.73 20.85 -3.62
C LEU A 148 11.17 20.48 -4.00
N PHE A 149 11.87 19.78 -3.09
CA PHE A 149 13.29 19.52 -3.23
C PHE A 149 13.61 18.14 -3.81
N LYS A 150 14.69 18.05 -4.56
CA LYS A 150 15.39 16.82 -4.89
C LYS A 150 16.06 16.25 -3.64
N LYS A 151 16.43 14.96 -3.69
CA LYS A 151 17.26 14.37 -2.63
C LYS A 151 18.63 15.06 -2.59
N PRO A 152 19.06 15.57 -1.42
CA PRO A 152 20.39 16.13 -1.28
C PRO A 152 21.49 15.08 -1.48
N ALA A 153 22.58 15.46 -2.18
CA ALA A 153 23.69 14.55 -2.43
C ALA A 153 24.48 14.19 -1.16
N ASN A 154 24.48 15.08 -0.18
CA ASN A 154 25.14 14.86 1.12
C ASN A 154 24.30 14.05 2.11
N MET A 155 23.11 13.59 1.70
CA MET A 155 22.28 12.72 2.53
C MET A 155 22.76 11.27 2.42
N ILE A 156 23.27 10.75 3.50
CA ILE A 156 23.82 9.39 3.63
C ILE A 156 22.75 8.48 4.25
N LYS A 157 22.50 7.34 3.62
CA LYS A 157 21.73 6.23 4.19
C LYS A 157 22.69 5.18 4.71
N VAL A 158 22.48 4.75 5.95
CA VAL A 158 23.23 3.66 6.58
C VAL A 158 22.25 2.56 6.95
N ASP A 159 22.42 1.37 6.35
CA ASP A 159 21.66 0.18 6.72
C ASP A 159 22.40 -0.57 7.82
N LEU A 160 21.89 -0.53 9.04
CA LEU A 160 22.57 -1.09 10.21
C LEU A 160 22.71 -2.63 10.14
N GLY A 161 21.87 -3.29 9.34
CA GLY A 161 21.98 -4.72 9.07
C GLY A 161 23.28 -5.12 8.40
N ASP A 162 23.92 -4.23 7.65
CA ASP A 162 25.22 -4.46 7.00
C ASP A 162 26.38 -4.55 8.01
N PHE A 163 26.21 -3.90 9.16
CA PHE A 163 27.17 -3.92 10.26
C PHE A 163 26.90 -5.07 11.25
N ASN A 164 25.63 -5.36 11.51
CA ASN A 164 25.23 -6.43 12.40
C ASN A 164 23.82 -6.92 12.06
N GLN A 165 23.66 -8.24 11.82
CA GLN A 165 22.40 -8.89 11.48
C GLN A 165 21.27 -8.65 12.51
N LYS A 166 21.61 -8.40 13.78
CA LYS A 166 20.64 -8.01 14.82
C LYS A 166 19.84 -6.77 14.45
N TYR A 167 20.40 -5.87 13.65
CA TYR A 167 19.78 -4.62 13.24
C TYR A 167 19.23 -4.65 11.81
N LYS A 168 19.03 -5.84 11.25
CA LYS A 168 18.44 -6.00 9.92
C LYS A 168 17.09 -5.28 9.80
N GLY A 169 16.93 -4.48 8.74
CA GLY A 169 15.73 -3.67 8.51
C GLY A 169 15.74 -2.30 9.19
N ILE A 170 16.75 -2.00 10.02
CA ILE A 170 16.91 -0.67 10.62
C ILE A 170 17.89 0.13 9.77
N SER A 171 17.48 1.35 9.37
CA SER A 171 18.36 2.25 8.61
C SER A 171 18.30 3.67 9.15
N LEU A 172 19.44 4.34 9.14
CA LEU A 172 19.61 5.74 9.53
C LEU A 172 19.74 6.63 8.29
N ARG A 173 19.39 7.91 8.44
CA ARG A 173 19.67 8.97 7.48
C ARG A 173 20.38 10.10 8.21
N GLY A 174 21.45 10.58 7.60
CA GLY A 174 22.25 11.64 8.20
C GLY A 174 23.10 12.34 7.16
N THR A 175 23.95 13.21 7.64
CA THR A 175 25.02 13.87 6.88
C THR A 175 26.31 13.81 7.69
N LEU A 176 27.46 13.99 7.05
CA LEU A 176 28.73 14.07 7.75
C LEU A 176 28.91 15.46 8.37
N SER A 177 29.37 15.48 9.62
CA SER A 177 29.90 16.64 10.32
C SER A 177 31.28 16.27 10.77
N GLY A 178 32.31 16.71 10.03
CA GLY A 178 33.67 16.18 10.18
C GLY A 178 33.70 14.68 9.83
N ASP A 179 34.13 13.86 10.76
CA ASP A 179 34.21 12.40 10.70
C ASP A 179 32.97 11.67 11.30
N HIS A 180 32.00 12.44 11.80
CA HIS A 180 30.80 11.89 12.43
C HIS A 180 29.57 11.93 11.52
N LEU A 181 28.78 10.84 11.50
CA LEU A 181 27.46 10.83 10.93
C LEU A 181 26.49 11.44 11.95
N VAL A 182 25.91 12.59 11.60
CA VAL A 182 24.89 13.28 12.41
C VAL A 182 23.51 13.15 11.75
N PRO A 183 22.40 13.20 12.53
CA PRO A 183 21.07 13.14 11.96
C PRO A 183 20.81 14.29 10.97
N TYR A 184 20.18 13.99 9.83
CA TYR A 184 19.84 14.99 8.82
C TYR A 184 18.93 16.10 9.39
N ALA A 185 18.89 17.25 8.72
CA ALA A 185 18.04 18.37 9.08
C ALA A 185 16.58 17.94 9.26
N ASN A 186 15.91 18.42 10.28
CA ASN A 186 14.49 18.21 10.48
C ASN A 186 13.67 19.12 9.54
N ARG A 187 12.33 18.92 9.49
CA ARG A 187 11.47 19.70 8.61
C ARG A 187 11.54 21.21 8.88
N ALA A 188 11.53 21.62 10.14
CA ALA A 188 11.60 23.04 10.49
C ALA A 188 12.90 23.68 9.93
N ASN A 189 14.06 23.06 10.18
CA ASN A 189 15.33 23.55 9.63
C ASN A 189 15.32 23.61 8.09
N ILE A 190 14.67 22.65 7.42
CA ILE A 190 14.56 22.64 5.95
C ILE A 190 13.70 23.82 5.47
N VAL A 191 12.56 24.06 6.12
CA VAL A 191 11.69 25.21 5.83
C VAL A 191 12.40 26.53 6.11
N ASP A 192 13.20 26.58 7.18
CA ASP A 192 14.03 27.75 7.57
C ASP A 192 15.28 27.92 6.69
N GLY A 193 15.46 27.10 5.65
CA GLY A 193 16.47 27.31 4.63
C GLY A 193 17.74 26.45 4.74
N ALA A 194 17.73 25.34 5.51
CA ALA A 194 18.90 24.45 5.62
C ALA A 194 19.32 23.82 4.26
N LEU A 195 18.51 23.90 3.23
CA LEU A 195 18.79 23.42 1.87
C LEU A 195 19.05 24.57 0.87
N ASN A 196 18.96 25.82 1.31
CA ASN A 196 19.23 26.97 0.44
C ASN A 196 20.63 26.86 -0.17
N GLU A 197 20.81 27.46 -1.35
CA GLU A 197 22.10 27.49 -2.08
C GLU A 197 22.64 26.14 -2.57
N GLN A 198 21.88 25.05 -2.38
CA GLN A 198 22.27 23.72 -2.86
C GLN A 198 21.68 23.39 -4.25
N ASN A 199 20.88 24.27 -4.84
CA ASN A 199 20.19 24.09 -6.15
C ASN A 199 19.39 22.79 -6.20
N LEU A 200 18.67 22.53 -5.14
CA LEU A 200 17.87 21.29 -4.98
C LEU A 200 16.39 21.46 -5.35
N GLU A 201 15.96 22.67 -5.63
CA GLU A 201 14.58 22.96 -5.99
C GLU A 201 14.22 22.25 -7.29
N LEU A 202 13.24 21.35 -7.21
CA LEU A 202 12.70 20.62 -8.35
C LEU A 202 11.59 21.40 -9.03
N LEU A 203 10.69 21.92 -8.21
CA LEU A 203 9.50 22.68 -8.57
C LEU A 203 9.17 23.65 -7.43
N TRP A 204 8.38 24.66 -7.75
CA TRP A 204 7.84 25.64 -6.80
C TRP A 204 6.32 25.59 -6.84
N VAL A 205 5.67 25.53 -5.68
CA VAL A 205 4.20 25.48 -5.56
C VAL A 205 3.67 26.69 -4.78
N ASP A 206 2.34 26.90 -4.81
CA ASP A 206 1.69 28.07 -4.22
C ASP A 206 1.17 27.84 -2.78
N SER A 207 1.21 26.60 -2.29
CA SER A 207 0.63 26.23 -0.99
C SER A 207 1.61 25.42 -0.15
N GLU A 208 1.95 25.93 1.05
CA GLU A 208 2.75 25.20 2.04
C GLU A 208 2.01 23.97 2.58
N VAL A 209 0.70 24.07 2.71
CA VAL A 209 -0.16 22.97 3.19
C VAL A 209 -0.15 21.83 2.17
N ASP A 210 -0.34 22.14 0.89
CA ASP A 210 -0.33 21.12 -0.17
C ASP A 210 1.07 20.52 -0.35
N ALA A 211 2.14 21.34 -0.24
CA ALA A 211 3.51 20.86 -0.22
C ALA A 211 3.78 19.91 0.96
N PHE A 212 3.20 20.19 2.13
CA PHE A 212 3.27 19.26 3.27
C PHE A 212 2.57 17.94 2.95
N PHE A 213 1.34 17.99 2.44
CA PHE A 213 0.58 16.77 2.16
C PHE A 213 1.18 15.92 1.04
N VAL A 214 1.70 16.52 -0.03
CA VAL A 214 2.41 15.76 -1.08
C VAL A 214 3.67 15.09 -0.54
N GLN A 215 4.39 15.72 0.39
CA GLN A 215 5.56 15.12 1.02
C GLN A 215 5.20 13.98 1.98
N VAL A 216 4.08 14.08 2.70
CA VAL A 216 3.55 12.99 3.54
C VAL A 216 3.07 11.82 2.68
N GLN A 217 2.35 12.13 1.59
CA GLN A 217 1.86 11.13 0.64
C GLN A 217 3.01 10.45 -0.13
N GLY A 218 4.08 11.18 -0.40
CA GLY A 218 5.27 10.70 -1.10
C GLY A 218 5.18 10.75 -2.62
N SER A 219 4.03 11.13 -3.19
CA SER A 219 3.84 11.36 -4.63
C SER A 219 2.69 12.32 -4.87
N GLY A 220 2.68 12.94 -6.05
CA GLY A 220 1.64 13.85 -6.46
C GLY A 220 1.86 14.34 -7.88
N ARG A 221 1.01 15.25 -8.32
CA ARG A 221 1.12 15.92 -9.62
C ARG A 221 1.18 17.42 -9.42
N VAL A 222 1.95 18.08 -10.26
CA VAL A 222 2.03 19.54 -10.29
C VAL A 222 1.59 20.00 -11.67
N GLN A 223 0.51 20.78 -11.74
CA GLN A 223 0.04 21.43 -12.95
C GLN A 223 0.75 22.77 -13.10
N LEU A 224 1.41 22.96 -14.24
CA LEU A 224 2.05 24.21 -14.61
C LEU A 224 1.03 25.18 -15.24
N ASP A 225 1.40 26.45 -15.37
CA ASP A 225 0.52 27.49 -15.93
C ASP A 225 0.18 27.26 -17.42
N ASP A 226 1.01 26.50 -18.14
CA ASP A 226 0.73 26.09 -19.53
C ASP A 226 -0.26 24.91 -19.63
N GLY A 227 -0.76 24.42 -18.49
CA GLY A 227 -1.65 23.28 -18.37
C GLY A 227 -0.96 21.91 -18.38
N SER A 228 0.35 21.84 -18.60
CA SER A 228 1.10 20.59 -18.51
C SER A 228 1.15 20.08 -17.07
N ILE A 229 1.27 18.74 -16.91
CA ILE A 229 1.29 18.08 -15.61
C ILE A 229 2.59 17.31 -15.45
N ILE A 230 3.29 17.58 -14.35
CA ILE A 230 4.52 16.89 -13.95
C ILE A 230 4.22 16.01 -12.74
N GLY A 231 4.54 14.70 -12.84
CA GLY A 231 4.49 13.78 -11.70
C GLY A 231 5.71 13.97 -10.81
N VAL A 232 5.48 14.05 -9.50
CA VAL A 232 6.52 14.04 -8.48
C VAL A 232 6.41 12.77 -7.65
N GLY A 233 7.53 12.17 -7.32
CA GLY A 233 7.59 10.91 -6.59
C GLY A 233 8.56 10.95 -5.42
N TYR A 234 8.42 9.96 -4.54
CA TYR A 234 9.28 9.80 -3.39
C TYR A 234 10.76 9.63 -3.79
N ALA A 235 11.60 10.46 -3.25
CA ALA A 235 13.06 10.39 -3.41
C ALA A 235 13.74 9.80 -2.18
N GLU A 236 13.57 10.42 -1.01
CA GLU A 236 14.10 9.95 0.28
C GLU A 236 13.42 10.69 1.45
N LYS A 237 13.52 10.14 2.64
CA LYS A 237 13.10 10.79 3.90
C LYS A 237 14.33 11.25 4.70
N ASN A 238 14.14 12.26 5.55
CA ASN A 238 15.22 12.80 6.38
C ASN A 238 15.61 11.91 7.59
N GLY A 239 14.93 10.77 7.78
CA GLY A 239 15.21 9.83 8.86
C GLY A 239 14.71 10.24 10.25
N ARG A 240 14.03 11.38 10.36
CA ARG A 240 13.42 11.81 11.62
C ARG A 240 12.12 11.05 11.90
N PRO A 241 11.77 10.81 13.16
CA PRO A 241 10.50 10.21 13.53
C PRO A 241 9.32 11.02 12.98
N TYR A 242 8.36 10.32 12.36
CA TYR A 242 7.13 10.96 11.89
C TYR A 242 6.21 11.25 13.08
N ARG A 243 5.69 12.48 13.14
CA ARG A 243 4.59 12.87 14.04
C ARG A 243 3.41 13.28 13.18
N SER A 244 2.27 12.62 13.34
CA SER A 244 1.08 12.94 12.55
C SER A 244 0.57 14.34 12.93
N LEU A 245 0.09 15.08 11.91
CA LEU A 245 -0.51 16.41 12.14
C LEU A 245 -1.72 16.30 13.06
N GLY A 246 -2.59 15.31 12.84
CA GLY A 246 -3.76 15.10 13.71
C GLY A 246 -3.37 14.93 15.18
N ARG A 247 -2.32 14.14 15.48
CA ARG A 247 -1.84 13.98 16.86
C ARG A 247 -1.31 15.29 17.45
N ILE A 248 -0.59 16.08 16.65
CA ILE A 248 -0.09 17.39 17.10
C ILE A 248 -1.26 18.33 17.44
N LEU A 249 -2.29 18.37 16.60
CA LEU A 249 -3.47 19.20 16.83
C LEU A 249 -4.31 18.74 18.03
N ILE A 250 -4.40 17.43 18.26
CA ILE A 250 -5.05 16.87 19.46
C ILE A 250 -4.26 17.24 20.70
N ASP A 251 -2.94 17.07 20.70
CA ASP A 251 -2.07 17.42 21.82
C ASP A 251 -2.08 18.94 22.11
N ALA A 252 -2.35 19.78 21.11
CA ALA A 252 -2.53 21.21 21.23
C ALA A 252 -3.96 21.63 21.65
N GLY A 253 -4.92 20.69 21.71
CA GLY A 253 -6.33 20.97 22.02
C GLY A 253 -7.14 21.57 20.87
N GLU A 254 -6.60 21.58 19.65
CA GLU A 254 -7.25 22.12 18.45
C GLU A 254 -8.21 21.12 17.78
N LEU A 255 -8.04 19.81 18.06
CA LEU A 255 -8.92 18.73 17.59
C LEU A 255 -9.26 17.77 18.72
N THR A 256 -10.43 17.14 18.61
CA THR A 256 -10.82 15.99 19.45
C THR A 256 -10.67 14.69 18.67
N LEU A 257 -10.53 13.54 19.37
CA LEU A 257 -10.46 12.21 18.74
C LEU A 257 -11.71 11.85 17.91
N GLU A 258 -12.85 12.46 18.20
CA GLU A 258 -14.12 12.23 17.49
C GLU A 258 -14.21 13.00 16.15
N GLY A 259 -13.29 13.92 15.91
CA GLY A 259 -13.24 14.76 14.69
C GLY A 259 -12.11 14.38 13.73
N THR A 260 -11.50 13.20 13.88
CA THR A 260 -10.39 12.74 13.03
C THR A 260 -10.80 11.63 12.07
#